data_da814d0cd4adccfe88e80c013e26afd3
#
_entry.id   da814d0cd4adccfe88e80c013e26afd3
#
_cell.length_a   1.000
_cell.length_b   1.000
_cell.length_c   1.000
_cell.angle_alpha   90.00
_cell.angle_beta   90.00
_cell.angle_gamma   90.00
#
_symmetry.space_group_name_H-M   'P 1'
#
loop_
_entity.id
_entity.type
_entity.pdbx_description
1 polymer ?
#
loop_
_entity_poly.entity_id
_entity_poly.type
_entity_poly.pdbx_seq_one_letter_code
_entity_poly.pdbx_strand_id
1 'polypeptide(L)'
;AAIGYSEESGIPYEKAIVKNSYIGRTFIKPSQKERMKSVKIKLNPIADKIKGKRVVIIDDSIVRGTTVDRIVTMLKEAGAKEVHMRISSPPFMWPCYYGTDIPSRGELIACNHTIEEITKLSKADSLGYLPVESLREMIHNAPVGFCDGCFTGNYPAPITKETFKGKERGGMNFDEKNKKDN
;
A
#
# COMPACT_ATOMS: atom_id res chain seq x y z
N ALA A 1 4.18 9.62 8.99
CA ALA A 1 2.81 9.14 9.14
C ALA A 1 2.56 8.57 10.55
N ALA A 2 3.35 7.56 11.02
CA ALA A 2 3.08 6.92 12.34
C ALA A 2 3.18 7.88 13.54
N ILE A 3 4.11 8.83 13.52
CA ILE A 3 4.24 9.85 14.58
C ILE A 3 3.01 10.76 14.59
N GLY A 4 2.61 11.33 13.44
CA GLY A 4 1.42 12.16 13.35
C GLY A 4 0.13 11.39 13.69
N TYR A 5 0.04 10.12 13.32
CA TYR A 5 -1.07 9.26 13.74
C TYR A 5 -1.13 9.11 15.28
N SER A 6 0.03 8.96 15.93
CA SER A 6 0.14 8.86 17.39
C SER A 6 -0.29 10.17 18.07
N GLU A 7 0.17 11.29 17.56
CA GLU A 7 -0.16 12.62 18.09
C GLU A 7 -1.67 12.90 18.03
N GLU A 8 -2.31 12.56 16.89
CA GLU A 8 -3.74 12.79 16.67
C GLU A 8 -4.62 11.78 17.41
N SER A 9 -4.25 10.50 17.40
CA SER A 9 -5.08 9.42 17.98
C SER A 9 -4.88 9.22 19.49
N GLY A 10 -3.80 9.78 20.07
CA GLY A 10 -3.39 9.48 21.45
C GLY A 10 -2.81 8.08 21.65
N ILE A 11 -2.69 7.24 20.61
CA ILE A 11 -2.06 5.91 20.69
C ILE A 11 -0.54 6.09 20.73
N PRO A 12 0.18 5.59 21.75
CA PRO A 12 1.61 5.79 21.86
C PRO A 12 2.40 5.24 20.67
N TYR A 13 3.31 6.06 20.12
CA TYR A 13 4.25 5.61 19.09
C TYR A 13 5.38 4.81 19.71
N GLU A 14 5.69 3.67 19.14
CA GLU A 14 6.82 2.86 19.52
C GLU A 14 7.51 2.23 18.29
N LYS A 15 8.85 2.27 18.26
CA LYS A 15 9.63 1.59 17.23
C LYS A 15 9.71 0.09 17.57
N ALA A 16 8.79 -0.68 17.03
CA ALA A 16 8.66 -2.12 17.27
C ALA A 16 9.23 -3.00 16.15
N ILE A 17 9.63 -2.41 15.02
CA ILE A 17 10.26 -3.11 13.89
C ILE A 17 11.58 -2.43 13.56
N VAL A 18 12.66 -3.20 13.44
CA VAL A 18 13.96 -2.73 12.97
C VAL A 18 14.21 -3.24 11.56
N LYS A 19 14.56 -2.32 10.67
CA LYS A 19 14.96 -2.64 9.29
C LYS A 19 16.46 -2.88 9.21
N ASN A 20 16.86 -4.03 8.68
CA ASN A 20 18.26 -4.29 8.37
C ASN A 20 18.65 -3.55 7.08
N SER A 21 19.49 -2.50 7.23
CA SER A 21 19.90 -1.63 6.11
C SER A 21 20.91 -2.29 5.17
N TYR A 22 21.59 -3.36 5.59
CA TYR A 22 22.56 -4.10 4.75
C TYR A 22 21.87 -4.96 3.67
N ILE A 23 20.56 -5.15 3.75
CA ILE A 23 19.79 -5.91 2.78
C ILE A 23 19.10 -4.96 1.83
N GLY A 24 19.57 -4.93 0.57
CA GLY A 24 19.01 -4.11 -0.50
C GLY A 24 17.56 -4.43 -0.88
N ARG A 25 17.05 -3.82 -1.96
CA ARG A 25 15.69 -4.04 -2.45
C ARG A 25 15.46 -5.52 -2.78
N THR A 26 14.60 -6.19 -2.04
CA THR A 26 14.30 -7.62 -2.16
C THR A 26 13.43 -7.98 -3.35
N PHE A 27 12.86 -7.00 -4.05
CA PHE A 27 11.95 -7.19 -5.21
C PHE A 27 12.67 -7.65 -6.49
N ILE A 28 14.02 -7.60 -6.52
CA ILE A 28 14.85 -7.93 -7.69
C ILE A 28 15.26 -9.41 -7.72
N LYS A 29 14.93 -10.20 -6.68
CA LYS A 29 15.32 -11.62 -6.64
C LYS A 29 14.39 -12.51 -7.46
N PRO A 30 14.94 -13.45 -8.26
CA PRO A 30 14.16 -14.21 -9.26
C PRO A 30 13.17 -15.21 -8.68
N SER A 31 13.40 -15.77 -7.48
CA SER A 31 12.50 -16.77 -6.91
C SER A 31 11.68 -16.25 -5.74
N GLN A 32 10.42 -16.74 -5.63
CA GLN A 32 9.50 -16.39 -4.56
C GLN A 32 10.01 -16.87 -3.18
N LYS A 33 10.71 -18.00 -3.15
CA LYS A 33 11.29 -18.59 -1.93
C LYS A 33 12.47 -17.76 -1.38
N GLU A 34 13.29 -17.18 -2.27
CA GLU A 34 14.38 -16.28 -1.91
C GLU A 34 13.87 -14.90 -1.49
N ARG A 35 12.80 -14.42 -2.12
CA ARG A 35 12.07 -13.21 -1.69
C ARG A 35 11.51 -13.39 -0.27
N MET A 36 10.95 -14.55 0.05
CA MET A 36 10.41 -14.86 1.38
C MET A 36 11.50 -14.86 2.46
N LYS A 37 12.64 -15.53 2.23
CA LYS A 37 13.78 -15.50 3.15
C LYS A 37 14.32 -14.08 3.35
N SER A 38 14.41 -13.30 2.28
CA SER A 38 14.96 -11.94 2.32
C SER A 38 14.09 -10.95 3.11
N VAL A 39 12.77 -11.11 3.14
CA VAL A 39 11.89 -10.25 3.98
C VAL A 39 12.07 -10.58 5.46
N LYS A 40 12.16 -11.85 5.85
CA LYS A 40 12.44 -12.24 7.25
C LYS A 40 13.77 -11.69 7.78
N ILE A 41 14.79 -11.52 6.91
CA ILE A 41 16.09 -10.97 7.29
C ILE A 41 16.08 -9.42 7.28
N LYS A 42 15.17 -8.79 6.51
CA LYS A 42 15.11 -7.34 6.33
C LYS A 42 14.37 -6.61 7.44
N LEU A 43 13.30 -7.21 7.97
CA LEU A 43 12.46 -6.64 9.03
C LEU A 43 12.53 -7.55 10.26
N ASN A 44 12.95 -7.00 11.38
CA ASN A 44 13.09 -7.73 12.63
C ASN A 44 12.16 -7.11 13.68
N PRO A 45 11.14 -7.87 14.16
CA PRO A 45 10.25 -7.42 15.21
C PRO A 45 10.97 -7.44 16.56
N ILE A 46 10.71 -6.43 17.39
CA ILE A 46 11.17 -6.37 18.78
C ILE A 46 10.08 -7.00 19.65
N ALA A 47 10.24 -8.28 19.97
CA ALA A 47 9.20 -9.09 20.62
C ALA A 47 8.67 -8.48 21.92
N ASP A 48 9.53 -7.95 22.78
CA ASP A 48 9.15 -7.33 24.07
C ASP A 48 8.23 -6.11 23.89
N LYS A 49 8.31 -5.46 22.73
CA LYS A 49 7.46 -4.31 22.41
C LYS A 49 6.12 -4.70 21.82
N ILE A 50 5.98 -5.94 21.35
CA ILE A 50 4.83 -6.44 20.57
C ILE A 50 4.00 -7.41 21.40
N LYS A 51 4.65 -8.29 22.16
CA LYS A 51 4.02 -9.42 22.85
C LYS A 51 2.85 -8.98 23.75
N GLY A 52 1.69 -9.56 23.51
CA GLY A 52 0.45 -9.31 24.26
C GLY A 52 -0.22 -7.97 23.97
N LYS A 53 0.32 -7.16 23.06
CA LYS A 53 -0.24 -5.84 22.72
C LYS A 53 -1.17 -5.92 21.50
N ARG A 54 -2.10 -4.97 21.44
CA ARG A 54 -2.83 -4.59 20.23
C ARG A 54 -1.96 -3.58 19.48
N VAL A 55 -1.60 -3.89 18.25
CA VAL A 55 -0.65 -3.09 17.48
C VAL A 55 -1.37 -2.40 16.32
N VAL A 56 -1.19 -1.09 16.18
CA VAL A 56 -1.53 -0.36 14.96
C VAL A 56 -0.26 -0.18 14.15
N ILE A 57 -0.25 -0.68 12.92
CA ILE A 57 0.84 -0.47 11.97
C ILE A 57 0.43 0.54 10.92
N ILE A 58 1.30 1.52 10.67
CA ILE A 58 1.10 2.52 9.64
C ILE A 58 2.03 2.19 8.47
N ASP A 59 1.47 2.05 7.28
CA ASP A 59 2.22 1.83 6.05
C ASP A 59 1.84 2.91 5.02
N ASP A 60 2.68 3.11 4.00
CA ASP A 60 2.46 4.13 2.97
C ASP A 60 1.37 3.69 1.98
N SER A 61 1.39 2.44 1.55
CA SER A 61 0.50 1.96 0.49
C SER A 61 0.38 0.44 0.43
N ILE A 62 -0.74 -0.05 -0.09
CA ILE A 62 -0.91 -1.44 -0.51
C ILE A 62 -1.16 -1.48 -2.01
N VAL A 63 -0.21 -2.04 -2.75
CA VAL A 63 -0.31 -2.18 -4.21
C VAL A 63 -0.76 -3.59 -4.60
N ARG A 64 0.09 -4.60 -4.36
CA ARG A 64 -0.18 -6.02 -4.67
C ARG A 64 -0.60 -6.86 -3.46
N GLY A 65 -0.52 -6.32 -2.26
CA GLY A 65 -0.87 -7.00 -1.01
C GLY A 65 0.13 -8.05 -0.50
N THR A 66 1.14 -8.43 -1.29
CA THR A 66 2.08 -9.51 -0.94
C THR A 66 3.01 -9.20 0.24
N THR A 67 3.20 -7.94 0.58
CA THR A 67 4.06 -7.51 1.70
C THR A 67 3.29 -7.46 3.01
N VAL A 68 2.02 -7.07 2.94
CA VAL A 68 1.16 -6.84 4.11
C VAL A 68 0.92 -8.12 4.90
N ASP A 69 0.52 -9.22 4.23
CA ASP A 69 0.34 -10.55 4.87
C ASP A 69 1.58 -10.97 5.68
N ARG A 70 2.78 -10.72 5.13
CA ARG A 70 4.04 -11.08 5.79
C ARG A 70 4.32 -10.24 7.03
N ILE A 71 4.05 -8.94 6.96
CA ILE A 71 4.24 -8.04 8.10
C ILE A 71 3.27 -8.41 9.22
N VAL A 72 2.00 -8.63 8.90
CA VAL A 72 0.98 -9.04 9.86
C VAL A 72 1.34 -10.40 10.50
N THR A 73 1.72 -11.39 9.67
CA THR A 73 2.13 -12.71 10.16
C THR A 73 3.34 -12.60 11.08
N MET A 74 4.36 -11.82 10.71
CA MET A 74 5.55 -11.59 11.53
C MET A 74 5.20 -10.98 12.90
N LEU A 75 4.29 -10.01 12.94
CA LEU A 75 3.84 -9.39 14.20
C LEU A 75 3.04 -10.36 15.06
N LYS A 76 2.17 -11.18 14.47
CA LYS A 76 1.43 -12.23 15.17
C LYS A 76 2.37 -13.33 15.70
N GLU A 77 3.38 -13.74 14.92
CA GLU A 77 4.45 -14.65 15.37
C GLU A 77 5.27 -14.05 16.52
N ALA A 78 5.47 -12.73 16.56
CA ALA A 78 6.12 -12.03 17.67
C ALA A 78 5.22 -11.85 18.92
N GLY A 79 3.98 -12.35 18.86
CA GLY A 79 3.05 -12.39 19.98
C GLY A 79 2.10 -11.20 20.08
N ALA A 80 1.87 -10.47 19.00
CA ALA A 80 0.81 -9.45 18.97
C ALA A 80 -0.56 -10.09 19.23
N LYS A 81 -1.38 -9.46 20.07
CA LYS A 81 -2.75 -9.88 20.34
C LYS A 81 -3.67 -9.55 19.17
N GLU A 82 -3.53 -8.36 18.62
CA GLU A 82 -4.25 -7.87 17.45
C GLU A 82 -3.29 -7.03 16.60
N VAL A 83 -3.51 -7.03 15.28
CA VAL A 83 -2.75 -6.21 14.32
C VAL A 83 -3.73 -5.43 13.43
N HIS A 84 -3.74 -4.12 13.60
CA HIS A 84 -4.57 -3.19 12.85
C HIS A 84 -3.71 -2.43 11.83
N MET A 85 -4.12 -2.45 10.55
CA MET A 85 -3.40 -1.75 9.49
C MET A 85 -4.07 -0.40 9.21
N ARG A 86 -3.25 0.64 9.08
CA ARG A 86 -3.69 1.97 8.61
C ARG A 86 -2.77 2.43 7.49
N ILE A 87 -3.35 2.65 6.34
CA ILE A 87 -2.62 2.98 5.11
C ILE A 87 -2.77 4.47 4.85
N SER A 88 -1.63 5.16 4.72
CA SER A 88 -1.58 6.62 4.54
C SER A 88 -1.81 7.07 3.09
N SER A 89 -2.27 6.18 2.23
CA SER A 89 -2.80 6.50 0.90
C SER A 89 -4.21 5.96 0.71
N PRO A 90 -4.97 6.47 -0.27
CA PRO A 90 -6.16 5.80 -0.78
C PRO A 90 -5.83 4.46 -1.45
N PRO A 91 -6.82 3.58 -1.67
CA PRO A 91 -6.63 2.37 -2.47
C PRO A 91 -6.20 2.70 -3.89
N PHE A 92 -5.19 1.99 -4.41
CA PHE A 92 -4.81 2.12 -5.82
C PHE A 92 -5.81 1.40 -6.71
N MET A 93 -6.59 2.18 -7.47
CA MET A 93 -7.60 1.70 -8.41
C MET A 93 -7.14 1.74 -9.87
N TRP A 94 -6.06 2.48 -10.16
CA TRP A 94 -5.56 2.73 -11.50
C TRP A 94 -4.02 2.67 -11.55
N PRO A 95 -3.41 2.25 -12.68
CA PRO A 95 -1.96 2.31 -12.88
C PRO A 95 -1.45 3.74 -12.83
N CYS A 96 -0.18 3.95 -12.50
CA CYS A 96 0.47 5.24 -12.71
C CYS A 96 1.10 5.28 -14.11
N TYR A 97 0.79 6.33 -14.88
CA TYR A 97 1.35 6.52 -16.23
C TYR A 97 2.51 7.52 -16.29
N TYR A 98 2.84 8.18 -15.16
CA TYR A 98 3.76 9.32 -15.16
C TYR A 98 5.09 9.11 -14.43
N GLY A 99 5.32 7.99 -13.80
CA GLY A 99 6.64 7.77 -13.22
C GLY A 99 6.72 6.92 -11.98
N THR A 100 5.59 6.66 -11.32
CA THR A 100 5.58 5.68 -10.22
C THR A 100 5.37 4.29 -10.79
N ASP A 101 6.12 3.31 -10.27
CA ASP A 101 5.98 1.90 -10.69
C ASP A 101 4.74 1.26 -10.04
N ILE A 102 3.57 1.77 -10.42
CA ILE A 102 2.28 1.18 -10.10
C ILE A 102 1.88 0.30 -11.28
N PRO A 103 1.66 -1.01 -11.05
CA PRO A 103 1.46 -1.99 -12.11
C PRO A 103 0.13 -1.80 -12.82
N SER A 104 -0.11 -2.67 -13.79
CA SER A 104 -1.39 -2.78 -14.48
C SER A 104 -2.53 -3.05 -13.49
N ARG A 105 -3.75 -2.66 -13.87
CA ARG A 105 -4.94 -2.76 -13.01
C ARG A 105 -5.21 -4.17 -12.50
N GLY A 106 -4.92 -5.20 -13.28
CA GLY A 106 -5.09 -6.60 -12.86
C GLY A 106 -4.17 -7.03 -11.71
N GLU A 107 -3.05 -6.32 -11.48
CA GLU A 107 -2.14 -6.57 -10.36
C GLU A 107 -2.46 -5.74 -9.10
N LEU A 108 -3.39 -4.77 -9.19
CA LEU A 108 -3.80 -3.93 -8.07
C LEU A 108 -4.79 -4.67 -7.19
N ILE A 109 -4.44 -4.93 -5.94
CA ILE A 109 -5.27 -5.71 -5.04
C ILE A 109 -6.65 -5.08 -4.82
N ALA A 110 -6.72 -3.75 -4.71
CA ALA A 110 -7.96 -3.02 -4.50
C ALA A 110 -8.90 -2.99 -5.72
N CYS A 111 -8.42 -3.38 -6.92
CA CYS A 111 -9.27 -3.55 -8.09
C CYS A 111 -10.00 -4.90 -8.10
N ASN A 112 -9.43 -5.91 -7.42
CA ASN A 112 -9.89 -7.29 -7.48
C ASN A 112 -10.56 -7.75 -6.18
N HIS A 113 -10.41 -6.99 -5.10
CA HIS A 113 -10.89 -7.36 -3.76
C HIS A 113 -11.47 -6.18 -3.03
N THR A 114 -12.50 -6.42 -2.23
CA THR A 114 -13.03 -5.44 -1.28
C THR A 114 -12.07 -5.22 -0.10
N ILE A 115 -12.28 -4.16 0.67
CA ILE A 115 -11.44 -3.89 1.86
C ILE A 115 -11.53 -5.05 2.87
N GLU A 116 -12.71 -5.66 3.02
CA GLU A 116 -12.93 -6.81 3.89
C GLU A 116 -12.15 -8.04 3.41
N GLU A 117 -12.13 -8.28 2.10
CA GLU A 117 -11.34 -9.36 1.51
C GLU A 117 -9.84 -9.13 1.65
N ILE A 118 -9.36 -7.89 1.41
CA ILE A 118 -7.96 -7.51 1.62
C ILE A 118 -7.57 -7.68 3.10
N THR A 119 -8.46 -7.31 4.02
CA THR A 119 -8.25 -7.52 5.47
C THR A 119 -8.07 -8.99 5.79
N LYS A 120 -8.92 -9.86 5.25
CA LYS A 120 -8.80 -11.31 5.43
C LYS A 120 -7.53 -11.87 4.81
N LEU A 121 -7.21 -11.49 3.58
CA LEU A 121 -6.00 -11.92 2.87
C LEU A 121 -4.72 -11.50 3.59
N SER A 122 -4.71 -10.30 4.17
CA SER A 122 -3.60 -9.79 4.97
C SER A 122 -3.51 -10.38 6.37
N LYS A 123 -4.54 -11.11 6.83
CA LYS A 123 -4.69 -11.65 8.18
C LYS A 123 -4.71 -10.58 9.28
N ALA A 124 -4.94 -9.33 8.91
CA ALA A 124 -5.08 -8.23 9.85
C ALA A 124 -6.44 -8.30 10.58
N ASP A 125 -6.49 -7.77 11.78
CA ASP A 125 -7.74 -7.70 12.55
C ASP A 125 -8.59 -6.50 12.07
N SER A 126 -7.99 -5.48 11.49
CA SER A 126 -8.68 -4.43 10.72
C SER A 126 -7.74 -3.75 9.72
N LEU A 127 -8.33 -3.20 8.66
CA LEU A 127 -7.65 -2.41 7.64
C LEU A 127 -8.43 -1.12 7.39
N GLY A 128 -7.72 0.01 7.34
CA GLY A 128 -8.27 1.30 6.94
C GLY A 128 -7.32 2.03 6.00
N TYR A 129 -7.88 2.64 4.97
CA TYR A 129 -7.18 3.51 4.03
C TYR A 129 -7.50 4.97 4.30
N LEU A 130 -6.59 5.87 3.90
CA LEU A 130 -6.88 7.29 3.85
C LEU A 130 -7.90 7.55 2.72
N PRO A 131 -9.00 8.29 2.97
CA PRO A 131 -9.90 8.72 1.91
C PRO A 131 -9.22 9.68 0.91
N VAL A 132 -9.64 9.67 -0.37
CA VAL A 132 -9.13 10.60 -1.39
C VAL A 132 -9.42 12.05 -0.99
N GLU A 133 -10.58 12.30 -0.43
CA GLU A 133 -11.02 13.63 0.05
C GLU A 133 -10.07 14.17 1.11
N SER A 134 -9.70 13.36 2.09
CA SER A 134 -8.73 13.76 3.14
C SER A 134 -7.34 14.03 2.56
N LEU A 135 -6.93 13.29 1.53
CA LEU A 135 -5.67 13.59 0.81
C LEU A 135 -5.74 14.96 0.13
N ARG A 136 -6.87 15.32 -0.47
CA ARG A 136 -7.09 16.64 -1.09
C ARG A 136 -7.13 17.78 -0.07
N GLU A 137 -7.76 17.55 1.08
CA GLU A 137 -7.82 18.52 2.18
C GLU A 137 -6.43 18.88 2.72
N MET A 138 -5.52 17.90 2.87
CA MET A 138 -4.16 18.15 3.36
C MET A 138 -3.35 19.11 2.48
N ILE A 139 -3.68 19.23 1.21
CA ILE A 139 -2.92 20.02 0.23
C ILE A 139 -3.73 21.16 -0.40
N HIS A 140 -4.90 21.49 0.17
CA HIS A 140 -5.77 22.56 -0.35
C HIS A 140 -5.06 23.93 -0.47
N ASN A 141 -4.02 24.17 0.34
CA ASN A 141 -3.20 25.38 0.30
C ASN A 141 -1.96 25.27 -0.59
N ALA A 142 -1.78 24.15 -1.31
CA ALA A 142 -0.65 24.02 -2.23
C ALA A 142 -0.80 24.98 -3.42
N PRO A 143 0.28 25.68 -3.83
CA PRO A 143 0.21 26.62 -4.93
C PRO A 143 -0.03 25.97 -6.30
N VAL A 144 0.16 24.66 -6.39
CA VAL A 144 -0.10 23.83 -7.56
C VAL A 144 -0.89 22.59 -7.16
N GLY A 145 -1.75 22.11 -8.05
CA GLY A 145 -2.46 20.85 -7.86
C GLY A 145 -1.50 19.63 -7.83
N PHE A 146 -2.02 18.49 -7.44
CA PHE A 146 -1.31 17.22 -7.48
C PHE A 146 -2.08 16.20 -8.30
N CYS A 147 -1.39 15.16 -8.77
CA CYS A 147 -2.01 14.08 -9.51
C CYS A 147 -2.54 13.00 -8.55
N ASP A 148 -3.83 12.73 -8.60
CA ASP A 148 -4.50 11.64 -7.88
C ASP A 148 -5.02 10.53 -8.83
N GLY A 149 -4.52 10.51 -10.07
CA GLY A 149 -5.01 9.62 -11.12
C GLY A 149 -4.92 8.13 -10.80
N CYS A 150 -3.94 7.69 -10.01
CA CYS A 150 -3.83 6.29 -9.57
C CYS A 150 -4.93 5.89 -8.57
N PHE A 151 -5.59 6.86 -7.93
CA PHE A 151 -6.72 6.62 -7.02
C PHE A 151 -8.06 6.81 -7.72
N THR A 152 -8.19 7.85 -8.56
CA THR A 152 -9.46 8.31 -9.13
C THR A 152 -9.67 7.93 -10.60
N GLY A 153 -8.61 7.69 -11.34
CA GLY A 153 -8.62 7.54 -12.79
C GLY A 153 -8.51 8.87 -13.55
N ASN A 154 -8.57 10.01 -12.86
CA ASN A 154 -8.49 11.34 -13.46
C ASN A 154 -7.02 11.79 -13.56
N TYR A 155 -6.50 11.82 -14.77
CA TYR A 155 -5.10 12.16 -15.01
C TYR A 155 -4.97 13.59 -15.52
N PRO A 156 -3.90 14.33 -15.13
CA PRO A 156 -3.73 15.75 -15.51
C PRO A 156 -3.41 15.96 -16.99
N ALA A 157 -3.02 14.92 -17.71
CA ALA A 157 -2.77 14.95 -19.13
C ALA A 157 -3.34 13.71 -19.83
N PRO A 158 -3.66 13.78 -21.14
CA PRO A 158 -4.15 12.63 -21.90
C PRO A 158 -3.16 11.46 -21.88
N ILE A 159 -3.67 10.26 -21.71
CA ILE A 159 -2.88 9.03 -21.76
C ILE A 159 -2.78 8.60 -23.23
N THR A 160 -1.55 8.57 -23.77
CA THR A 160 -1.32 8.14 -25.15
C THR A 160 -1.42 6.61 -25.28
N LYS A 161 -1.67 6.12 -26.50
CA LYS A 161 -1.70 4.67 -26.80
C LYS A 161 -0.38 3.98 -26.44
N GLU A 162 0.75 4.64 -26.66
CA GLU A 162 2.07 4.10 -26.31
C GLU A 162 2.25 3.98 -24.81
N THR A 163 1.87 5.02 -24.05
CA THR A 163 1.92 5.01 -22.58
C THR A 163 1.00 3.94 -21.99
N PHE A 164 -0.17 3.75 -22.61
CA PHE A 164 -1.14 2.75 -22.18
C PHE A 164 -0.64 1.31 -22.43
N LYS A 165 -0.12 1.00 -23.62
CA LYS A 165 0.41 -0.34 -23.98
C LYS A 165 1.48 -0.85 -23.03
N GLY A 166 2.33 0.04 -22.49
CA GLY A 166 3.34 -0.30 -21.49
C GLY A 166 2.78 -0.83 -20.17
N LYS A 167 1.48 -0.60 -19.88
CA LYS A 167 0.82 -0.98 -18.62
C LYS A 167 -0.35 -1.97 -18.80
N GLU A 168 -0.60 -2.45 -20.03
CA GLU A 168 -1.74 -3.32 -20.37
C GLU A 168 -1.64 -4.79 -19.95
N ARG A 169 -0.72 -5.18 -19.11
CA ARG A 169 -0.68 -6.57 -18.62
C ARG A 169 -1.86 -6.93 -17.70
N GLY A 170 -3.08 -6.48 -18.01
CA GLY A 170 -4.24 -6.67 -17.15
C GLY A 170 -5.62 -6.28 -17.70
N GLY A 171 -5.85 -6.38 -19.01
CA GLY A 171 -7.21 -6.61 -19.55
C GLY A 171 -8.18 -5.43 -19.65
N MET A 172 -7.74 -4.17 -19.76
CA MET A 172 -8.61 -3.07 -20.19
C MET A 172 -8.23 -2.61 -21.59
N ASN A 173 -9.20 -2.55 -22.51
CA ASN A 173 -9.02 -1.94 -23.81
C ASN A 173 -9.00 -0.41 -23.69
N PHE A 174 -8.09 0.23 -24.42
CA PHE A 174 -7.97 1.71 -24.50
C PHE A 174 -9.31 2.39 -24.86
N ASP A 175 -10.12 1.75 -25.70
CA ASP A 175 -11.38 2.25 -26.21
C ASP A 175 -12.52 2.25 -25.17
N GLU A 176 -12.45 1.43 -24.13
CA GLU A 176 -13.46 1.40 -23.06
C GLU A 176 -13.31 2.58 -22.08
N LYS A 177 -12.12 3.13 -21.95
CA LYS A 177 -11.85 4.25 -21.05
C LYS A 177 -12.37 5.58 -21.61
N ASN A 178 -12.22 5.79 -22.92
CA ASN A 178 -12.68 7.01 -23.59
C ASN A 178 -14.21 7.09 -23.77
N LYS A 179 -14.96 6.00 -23.48
CA LYS A 179 -16.43 5.99 -23.54
C LYS A 179 -17.11 6.39 -22.23
N LYS A 180 -16.38 6.46 -21.11
CA LYS A 180 -16.95 6.86 -19.81
C LYS A 180 -16.78 8.35 -19.50
N ASP A 181 -16.01 9.08 -20.30
CA ASP A 181 -15.68 10.49 -20.11
C ASP A 181 -16.37 11.41 -21.15
N ASN A 182 -17.41 10.90 -21.89
CA ASN A 182 -18.29 11.69 -22.78
C ASN A 182 -19.73 11.68 -22.27
#